data_c47a3147412af6f698d1eb9ab0acc652
#
_entry.id   c47a3147412af6f698d1eb9ab0acc652
#
_cell.length_a   1.000
_cell.length_b   1.000
_cell.length_c   1.000
_cell.angle_alpha   90.00
_cell.angle_beta   90.00
_cell.angle_gamma   90.00
#
_symmetry.space_group_name_H-M   'P 1'
#
loop_
_entity.id
_entity.type
_entity.pdbx_description
1 polymer ?
#
loop_
_entity_poly.entity_id
_entity_poly.type
_entity_poly.pdbx_seq_one_letter_code
_entity_poly.pdbx_strand_id
1 'polypeptide(L)'
;MLALLSAALLFSIGVEAHRAVAHPMHTTVAEITYDSGTRTAAIHIRVFADDFTTALIPDPAAPADSAMSRYVRGAFALADRSGRPLPIHWVGSAREGNVVVLHLRVTVPGGLAKGKVLSAILSERFEDQVNIVRASYDGRVTTLLFTRGEPAKALP
;
A
#
# COMPACT_ATOMS: atom_id res chain seq x y z
N MET A 1 29.27 34.27 -67.99
CA MET A 1 29.00 32.94 -67.42
C MET A 1 28.82 33.14 -65.92
N LEU A 2 27.58 33.21 -65.48
CA LEU A 2 27.21 33.34 -64.03
C LEU A 2 26.79 31.97 -63.50
N ALA A 3 27.53 31.44 -62.52
CA ALA A 3 27.19 30.22 -61.83
C ALA A 3 26.33 30.56 -60.61
N LEU A 4 25.09 30.10 -60.64
CA LEU A 4 24.15 30.18 -59.49
C LEU A 4 24.41 28.97 -58.52
N LEU A 5 24.94 29.25 -57.32
CA LEU A 5 25.01 28.31 -56.27
C LEU A 5 23.66 28.33 -55.48
N SER A 6 22.87 27.27 -55.61
CA SER A 6 21.70 27.08 -54.80
C SER A 6 22.11 26.38 -53.49
N ALA A 7 22.03 27.09 -52.37
CA ALA A 7 22.19 26.52 -51.02
C ALA A 7 20.86 25.92 -50.55
N ALA A 8 20.79 24.60 -50.47
CA ALA A 8 19.68 23.90 -49.87
C ALA A 8 19.81 23.91 -48.34
N LEU A 9 18.95 24.65 -47.67
CA LEU A 9 18.85 24.69 -46.19
C LEU A 9 18.04 23.49 -45.71
N LEU A 10 18.70 22.45 -45.20
CA LEU A 10 18.04 21.32 -44.54
C LEU A 10 17.60 21.74 -43.15
N PHE A 11 16.30 21.97 -42.99
CA PHE A 11 15.67 22.20 -41.69
C PHE A 11 15.46 20.83 -41.02
N SER A 12 16.35 20.46 -40.10
CA SER A 12 16.17 19.27 -39.25
C SER A 12 15.12 19.59 -38.20
N ILE A 13 13.89 19.11 -38.39
CA ILE A 13 12.86 19.12 -37.36
C ILE A 13 13.25 18.04 -36.35
N GLY A 14 13.87 18.46 -35.26
CA GLY A 14 14.09 17.60 -34.10
C GLY A 14 12.76 17.22 -33.47
N VAL A 15 12.29 15.98 -33.71
CA VAL A 15 11.19 15.42 -32.97
C VAL A 15 11.69 15.08 -31.56
N GLU A 16 11.46 16.00 -30.62
CA GLU A 16 11.64 15.68 -29.21
C GLU A 16 10.62 14.61 -28.83
N ALA A 17 11.09 13.38 -28.75
CA ALA A 17 10.30 12.29 -28.17
C ALA A 17 10.09 12.62 -26.68
N HIS A 18 8.94 13.18 -26.35
CA HIS A 18 8.49 13.26 -24.97
C HIS A 18 8.40 11.84 -24.45
N ARG A 19 9.40 11.42 -23.67
CA ARG A 19 9.31 10.22 -22.86
C ARG A 19 8.17 10.48 -21.88
N ALA A 20 7.00 9.90 -22.15
CA ALA A 20 5.97 9.77 -21.15
C ALA A 20 6.62 9.03 -19.98
N VAL A 21 6.92 9.71 -18.90
CA VAL A 21 7.30 9.11 -17.64
C VAL A 21 6.03 8.41 -17.20
N ALA A 22 5.97 7.08 -17.39
CA ALA A 22 4.93 6.28 -16.78
C ALA A 22 5.09 6.51 -15.27
N HIS A 23 4.14 7.22 -14.66
CA HIS A 23 4.09 7.36 -13.22
C HIS A 23 4.02 5.95 -12.64
N PRO A 24 4.96 5.54 -11.77
CA PRO A 24 4.86 4.25 -11.12
C PRO A 24 3.55 4.22 -10.37
N MET A 25 2.71 3.22 -10.63
CA MET A 25 1.45 3.04 -9.91
C MET A 25 1.80 2.77 -8.44
N HIS A 26 1.33 3.63 -7.53
CA HIS A 26 1.56 3.47 -6.11
C HIS A 26 0.70 2.32 -5.58
N THR A 27 1.34 1.29 -5.05
CA THR A 27 0.63 0.06 -4.64
C THR A 27 1.17 -0.44 -3.30
N THR A 28 0.26 -0.86 -2.43
CA THR A 28 0.58 -1.65 -1.24
C THR A 28 -0.12 -3.00 -1.29
N VAL A 29 0.47 -4.00 -0.65
CA VAL A 29 -0.13 -5.34 -0.53
C VAL A 29 -0.16 -5.73 0.94
N ALA A 30 -1.35 -5.98 1.47
CA ALA A 30 -1.56 -6.53 2.80
C ALA A 30 -2.02 -7.98 2.69
N GLU A 31 -1.27 -8.89 3.27
CA GLU A 31 -1.62 -10.31 3.38
C GLU A 31 -2.10 -10.60 4.81
N ILE A 32 -3.32 -11.08 4.93
CA ILE A 32 -3.95 -11.48 6.19
C ILE A 32 -4.06 -13.01 6.20
N THR A 33 -3.44 -13.67 7.16
CA THR A 33 -3.55 -15.11 7.37
C THR A 33 -4.16 -15.37 8.74
N TYR A 34 -5.35 -15.96 8.76
CA TYR A 34 -6.06 -16.32 9.99
C TYR A 34 -5.78 -17.76 10.39
N ASP A 35 -5.42 -17.95 11.63
CA ASP A 35 -5.28 -19.24 12.29
C ASP A 35 -6.45 -19.44 13.27
N SER A 36 -7.32 -20.40 12.95
CA SER A 36 -8.48 -20.74 13.79
C SER A 36 -8.11 -21.41 15.11
N GLY A 37 -6.97 -22.09 15.18
CA GLY A 37 -6.48 -22.73 16.40
C GLY A 37 -6.07 -21.72 17.46
N THR A 38 -5.36 -20.69 17.07
CA THR A 38 -4.93 -19.59 17.94
C THR A 38 -5.91 -18.43 17.97
N ARG A 39 -6.89 -18.41 17.06
CA ARG A 39 -7.85 -17.31 16.85
C ARG A 39 -7.16 -15.96 16.58
N THR A 40 -6.04 -16.00 15.87
CA THR A 40 -5.27 -14.81 15.54
C THR A 40 -5.13 -14.66 14.03
N ALA A 41 -5.05 -13.41 13.56
CA ALA A 41 -4.68 -13.06 12.23
C ALA A 41 -3.27 -12.45 12.24
N ALA A 42 -2.34 -13.02 11.48
CA ALA A 42 -1.09 -12.41 11.12
C ALA A 42 -1.33 -11.51 9.89
N ILE A 43 -0.78 -10.30 9.91
CA ILE A 43 -0.93 -9.35 8.81
C ILE A 43 0.47 -8.86 8.41
N HIS A 44 0.79 -9.01 7.14
CA HIS A 44 2.02 -8.52 6.54
C HIS A 44 1.67 -7.46 5.49
N ILE A 45 2.12 -6.23 5.69
CA ILE A 45 1.88 -5.13 4.74
C ILE A 45 3.21 -4.80 4.06
N ARG A 46 3.23 -4.93 2.74
CA ARG A 46 4.38 -4.59 1.88
C ARG A 46 4.14 -3.22 1.25
N VAL A 47 5.09 -2.32 1.44
CA VAL A 47 5.01 -0.94 0.94
C VAL A 47 6.38 -0.52 0.40
N PHE A 48 6.43 0.27 -0.65
CA PHE A 48 7.69 0.84 -1.13
C PHE A 48 8.29 1.78 -0.08
N ALA A 49 9.59 1.60 0.21
CA ALA A 49 10.26 2.28 1.31
C ALA A 49 10.28 3.80 1.11
N ASP A 50 10.52 4.25 -0.12
CA ASP A 50 10.61 5.69 -0.44
C ASP A 50 9.25 6.35 -0.26
N ASP A 51 8.17 5.75 -0.76
CA ASP A 51 6.81 6.24 -0.59
C ASP A 51 6.41 6.28 0.89
N PHE A 52 6.69 5.20 1.61
CA PHE A 52 6.32 5.07 3.02
C PHE A 52 7.02 6.11 3.90
N THR A 53 8.30 6.38 3.63
CA THR A 53 9.06 7.40 4.36
C THR A 53 8.42 8.78 4.27
N THR A 54 7.79 9.12 3.15
CA THR A 54 7.12 10.42 2.97
C THR A 54 5.88 10.61 3.86
N ALA A 55 5.26 9.51 4.29
CA ALA A 55 4.05 9.54 5.13
C ALA A 55 4.35 9.52 6.63
N LEU A 56 5.58 9.17 7.01
CA LEU A 56 5.96 9.09 8.42
C LEU A 56 6.25 10.47 9.00
N ILE A 57 5.74 10.72 10.20
CA ILE A 57 6.11 11.90 11.01
C ILE A 57 7.16 11.42 12.01
N PRO A 58 8.44 11.77 11.82
CA PRO A 58 9.50 11.38 12.73
C PRO A 58 9.29 11.98 14.13
N ASP A 59 9.59 11.19 15.14
CA ASP A 59 9.69 11.65 16.53
C ASP A 59 11.06 11.21 17.04
N PRO A 60 12.03 12.14 17.16
CA PRO A 60 13.40 11.82 17.58
C PRO A 60 13.50 11.19 18.97
N ALA A 61 12.49 11.42 19.82
CA ALA A 61 12.45 10.88 21.18
C ALA A 61 11.80 9.49 21.27
N ALA A 62 11.20 9.00 20.16
CA ALA A 62 10.50 7.73 20.14
C ALA A 62 11.32 6.65 19.40
N PRO A 63 11.13 5.34 19.72
CA PRO A 63 11.70 4.25 18.95
C PRO A 63 11.35 4.35 17.46
N ALA A 64 12.24 3.92 16.57
CA ALA A 64 12.07 4.01 15.12
C ALA A 64 10.74 3.41 14.62
N ASP A 65 10.28 2.31 15.21
CA ASP A 65 9.03 1.66 14.86
C ASP A 65 7.77 2.41 15.32
N SER A 66 7.91 3.40 16.21
CA SER A 66 6.75 4.11 16.76
C SER A 66 6.01 4.94 15.72
N ALA A 67 6.72 5.59 14.82
CA ALA A 67 6.12 6.36 13.73
C ALA A 67 5.36 5.44 12.76
N MET A 68 5.96 4.30 12.38
CA MET A 68 5.34 3.30 11.50
C MET A 68 4.08 2.69 12.14
N SER A 69 4.18 2.26 13.40
CA SER A 69 3.06 1.70 14.16
C SER A 69 1.90 2.68 14.30
N ARG A 70 2.18 3.96 14.57
CA ARG A 70 1.17 5.02 14.67
C ARG A 70 0.49 5.26 13.33
N TYR A 71 1.28 5.36 12.26
CA TYR A 71 0.77 5.54 10.92
C TYR A 71 -0.18 4.41 10.51
N VAL A 72 0.25 3.16 10.66
CA VAL A 72 -0.54 1.98 10.26
C VAL A 72 -1.87 1.92 11.02
N ARG A 73 -1.89 2.23 12.32
CA ARG A 73 -3.14 2.25 13.09
C ARG A 73 -4.15 3.29 12.61
N GLY A 74 -3.69 4.34 11.95
CA GLY A 74 -4.56 5.35 11.33
C GLY A 74 -5.04 4.99 9.92
N ALA A 75 -4.30 4.13 9.20
CA ALA A 75 -4.51 3.86 7.80
C ALA A 75 -4.99 2.43 7.49
N PHE A 76 -4.93 1.51 8.47
CA PHE A 76 -5.36 0.13 8.33
C PHE A 76 -6.26 -0.26 9.51
N ALA A 77 -7.39 -0.90 9.23
CA ALA A 77 -8.33 -1.33 10.25
C ALA A 77 -8.93 -2.69 9.95
N LEU A 78 -9.20 -3.45 11.00
CA LEU A 78 -9.93 -4.70 10.97
C LEU A 78 -11.07 -4.62 12.00
N ALA A 79 -12.26 -5.07 11.62
CA ALA A 79 -13.41 -5.15 12.51
C ALA A 79 -14.04 -6.54 12.46
N ASP A 80 -14.67 -6.95 13.54
CA ASP A 80 -15.42 -8.21 13.60
C ASP A 80 -16.74 -8.12 12.79
N ARG A 81 -17.47 -9.22 12.72
CA ARG A 81 -18.76 -9.31 12.01
C ARG A 81 -19.83 -8.33 12.51
N SER A 82 -19.72 -7.85 13.75
CA SER A 82 -20.62 -6.85 14.32
C SER A 82 -20.21 -5.42 13.97
N GLY A 83 -19.06 -5.26 13.31
CA GLY A 83 -18.46 -3.96 12.99
C GLY A 83 -17.64 -3.34 14.11
N ARG A 84 -17.38 -4.09 15.21
CA ARG A 84 -16.55 -3.63 16.31
C ARG A 84 -15.09 -3.67 15.89
N PRO A 85 -14.34 -2.54 16.02
CA PRO A 85 -12.91 -2.51 15.72
C PRO A 85 -12.12 -3.52 16.56
N LEU A 86 -11.18 -4.20 15.91
CA LEU A 86 -10.26 -5.14 16.55
C LEU A 86 -8.91 -4.46 16.78
N PRO A 87 -8.33 -4.52 17.99
CA PRO A 87 -7.03 -3.92 18.27
C PRO A 87 -5.93 -4.54 17.42
N ILE A 88 -5.15 -3.70 16.73
CA ILE A 88 -3.99 -4.11 15.95
C ILE A 88 -2.75 -4.00 16.81
N HIS A 89 -2.03 -5.10 16.96
CA HIS A 89 -0.76 -5.18 17.67
C HIS A 89 0.39 -5.11 16.69
N TRP A 90 1.28 -4.14 16.89
CA TRP A 90 2.53 -4.03 16.17
C TRP A 90 3.50 -5.13 16.61
N VAL A 91 4.08 -5.85 15.65
CA VAL A 91 5.07 -6.90 15.89
C VAL A 91 6.47 -6.41 15.52
N GLY A 92 6.59 -5.64 14.45
CA GLY A 92 7.85 -5.09 13.97
C GLY A 92 7.82 -4.78 12.49
N SER A 93 8.98 -4.43 11.95
CA SER A 93 9.17 -4.21 10.53
C SER A 93 10.48 -4.84 10.04
N ALA A 94 10.53 -5.16 8.74
CA ALA A 94 11.73 -5.62 8.06
C ALA A 94 11.90 -4.87 6.75
N ARG A 95 13.15 -4.56 6.36
CA ARG A 95 13.44 -3.99 5.05
C ARG A 95 13.94 -5.07 4.10
N GLU A 96 13.30 -5.18 2.95
CA GLU A 96 13.63 -6.11 1.87
C GLU A 96 13.90 -5.32 0.59
N GLY A 97 15.16 -4.91 0.39
CA GLY A 97 15.53 -4.06 -0.73
C GLY A 97 14.83 -2.68 -0.68
N ASN A 98 14.00 -2.39 -1.68
CA ASN A 98 13.21 -1.16 -1.75
C ASN A 98 11.81 -1.28 -1.10
N VAL A 99 11.50 -2.39 -0.43
CA VAL A 99 10.23 -2.64 0.25
C VAL A 99 10.43 -2.68 1.76
N VAL A 100 9.50 -2.11 2.50
CA VAL A 100 9.33 -2.33 3.94
C VAL A 100 8.17 -3.29 4.14
N VAL A 101 8.39 -4.33 4.95
CA VAL A 101 7.37 -5.28 5.37
C VAL A 101 7.00 -4.97 6.81
N LEU A 102 5.74 -4.62 7.05
CA LEU A 102 5.21 -4.33 8.37
C LEU A 102 4.50 -5.57 8.90
N HIS A 103 4.84 -5.99 10.10
CA HIS A 103 4.28 -7.18 10.75
C HIS A 103 3.32 -6.78 11.85
N LEU A 104 2.09 -7.25 11.74
CA LEU A 104 1.02 -6.96 12.68
C LEU A 104 0.33 -8.25 13.10
N ARG A 105 -0.33 -8.20 14.26
CA ARG A 105 -1.16 -9.31 14.76
C ARG A 105 -2.48 -8.77 15.31
N VAL A 106 -3.55 -9.53 15.09
CA VAL A 106 -4.89 -9.20 15.61
C VAL A 106 -5.50 -10.46 16.21
N THR A 107 -6.07 -10.36 17.41
CA THR A 107 -6.90 -11.42 17.98
C THR A 107 -8.32 -11.31 17.42
N VAL A 108 -8.82 -12.39 16.82
CA VAL A 108 -10.12 -12.45 16.13
C VAL A 108 -10.94 -13.62 16.66
N PRO A 109 -11.53 -13.52 17.85
CA PRO A 109 -12.20 -14.67 18.54
C PRO A 109 -13.35 -15.29 17.74
N GLY A 110 -14.03 -14.48 16.92
CA GLY A 110 -15.18 -14.88 16.11
C GLY A 110 -14.86 -15.31 14.67
N GLY A 111 -13.56 -15.40 14.32
CA GLY A 111 -13.12 -15.66 12.93
C GLY A 111 -13.19 -14.41 12.04
N LEU A 112 -12.61 -14.52 10.84
CA LEU A 112 -12.56 -13.41 9.87
C LEU A 112 -13.79 -13.32 8.97
N ALA A 113 -14.54 -14.41 8.79
CA ALA A 113 -15.71 -14.41 7.94
C ALA A 113 -16.72 -13.33 8.35
N LYS A 114 -17.21 -12.57 7.38
CA LYS A 114 -18.13 -11.43 7.58
C LYS A 114 -17.54 -10.27 8.40
N GLY A 115 -16.26 -10.32 8.76
CA GLY A 115 -15.54 -9.17 9.31
C GLY A 115 -15.35 -8.09 8.24
N LYS A 116 -14.87 -6.92 8.65
CA LYS A 116 -14.58 -5.82 7.72
C LYS A 116 -13.12 -5.43 7.79
N VAL A 117 -12.56 -5.08 6.65
CA VAL A 117 -11.20 -4.55 6.54
C VAL A 117 -11.22 -3.21 5.81
N LEU A 118 -10.33 -2.32 6.21
CA LEU A 118 -10.00 -1.07 5.53
C LEU A 118 -8.50 -1.03 5.32
N SER A 119 -8.07 -0.66 4.13
CA SER A 119 -6.69 -0.27 3.86
C SER A 119 -6.66 1.04 3.09
N ALA A 120 -6.15 2.09 3.73
CA ALA A 120 -5.96 3.42 3.18
C ALA A 120 -4.49 3.85 3.23
N ILE A 121 -3.57 2.87 3.26
CA ILE A 121 -2.11 3.11 3.32
C ILE A 121 -1.72 3.99 2.13
N LEU A 122 -1.05 5.13 2.38
CA LEU A 122 -0.57 6.12 1.42
C LEU A 122 -1.66 6.78 0.56
N SER A 123 -2.94 6.50 0.80
CA SER A 123 -4.03 7.09 0.02
C SER A 123 -4.17 8.61 0.24
N GLU A 124 -3.66 9.15 1.34
CA GLU A 124 -3.60 10.59 1.59
C GLU A 124 -2.45 11.28 0.82
N ARG A 125 -1.44 10.51 0.38
CA ARG A 125 -0.26 11.01 -0.32
C ARG A 125 -0.40 10.93 -1.84
N PHE A 126 -0.93 9.81 -2.34
CA PHE A 126 -0.98 9.52 -3.77
C PHE A 126 -2.43 9.34 -4.22
N GLU A 127 -2.83 10.06 -5.28
CA GLU A 127 -4.19 9.96 -5.83
C GLU A 127 -4.45 8.63 -6.54
N ASP A 128 -3.40 8.07 -7.12
CA ASP A 128 -3.39 6.80 -7.85
C ASP A 128 -3.07 5.59 -6.95
N GLN A 129 -3.05 5.77 -5.61
CA GLN A 129 -2.78 4.68 -4.67
C GLN A 129 -3.81 3.57 -4.78
N VAL A 130 -3.31 2.35 -4.95
CA VAL A 130 -4.10 1.11 -4.87
C VAL A 130 -3.61 0.27 -3.71
N ASN A 131 -4.50 -0.06 -2.79
CA ASN A 131 -4.24 -0.98 -1.68
C ASN A 131 -4.88 -2.33 -1.97
N ILE A 132 -4.08 -3.37 -2.04
CA ILE A 132 -4.52 -4.75 -2.26
C ILE A 132 -4.52 -5.46 -0.91
N VAL A 133 -5.64 -6.02 -0.50
CA VAL A 133 -5.75 -6.86 0.70
C VAL A 133 -6.11 -8.27 0.30
N ARG A 134 -5.22 -9.22 0.57
CA ARG A 134 -5.46 -10.64 0.37
C ARG A 134 -5.65 -11.31 1.73
N ALA A 135 -6.80 -11.89 1.97
CA ALA A 135 -7.13 -12.57 3.21
C ALA A 135 -7.33 -14.06 3.00
N SER A 136 -6.62 -14.86 3.79
CA SER A 136 -6.70 -16.34 3.83
C SER A 136 -7.30 -16.77 5.17
N TYR A 137 -8.48 -17.41 5.14
CA TYR A 137 -9.21 -17.87 6.33
C TYR A 137 -10.19 -18.97 5.95
N ASP A 138 -10.44 -19.90 6.83
CA ASP A 138 -11.43 -20.98 6.68
C ASP A 138 -11.29 -21.74 5.34
N GLY A 139 -10.06 -22.00 4.90
CA GLY A 139 -9.75 -22.68 3.63
C GLY A 139 -10.03 -21.89 2.35
N ARG A 140 -10.37 -20.61 2.46
CA ARG A 140 -10.64 -19.72 1.32
C ARG A 140 -9.66 -18.55 1.26
N VAL A 141 -9.54 -17.96 0.06
CA VAL A 141 -8.76 -16.75 -0.16
C VAL A 141 -9.65 -15.71 -0.82
N THR A 142 -9.62 -14.50 -0.30
CA THR A 142 -10.34 -13.34 -0.84
C THR A 142 -9.35 -12.22 -1.11
N THR A 143 -9.56 -11.48 -2.20
CA THR A 143 -8.79 -10.28 -2.53
C THR A 143 -9.72 -9.08 -2.62
N LEU A 144 -9.38 -8.02 -1.91
CA LEU A 144 -10.09 -6.74 -1.92
C LEU A 144 -9.13 -5.65 -2.40
N LEU A 145 -9.63 -4.73 -3.20
CA LEU A 145 -8.90 -3.56 -3.66
C LEU A 145 -9.50 -2.32 -3.00
N PHE A 146 -8.63 -1.38 -2.63
CA PHE A 146 -9.05 -0.08 -2.09
C PHE A 146 -8.32 1.02 -2.85
N THR A 147 -9.07 2.01 -3.26
CA THR A 147 -8.59 3.28 -3.78
C THR A 147 -8.92 4.39 -2.78
N ARG A 148 -8.48 5.62 -3.07
CA ARG A 148 -8.70 6.77 -2.19
C ARG A 148 -10.19 6.97 -1.86
N GLY A 149 -10.50 7.10 -0.57
CA GLY A 149 -11.86 7.41 -0.09
C GLY A 149 -12.82 6.22 -0.03
N GLU A 150 -12.39 5.02 -0.39
CA GLU A 150 -13.26 3.85 -0.26
C GLU A 150 -13.47 3.43 1.20
N PRO A 151 -14.71 3.04 1.55
CA PRO A 151 -15.04 2.57 2.90
C PRO A 151 -14.50 1.17 3.17
N ALA A 152 -14.57 0.74 4.43
CA ALA A 152 -14.27 -0.63 4.83
C ALA A 152 -15.15 -1.64 4.06
N LYS A 153 -14.53 -2.73 3.59
CA LYS A 153 -15.18 -3.79 2.80
C LYS A 153 -15.31 -5.06 3.63
N ALA A 154 -16.42 -5.78 3.42
CA ALA A 154 -16.67 -7.04 4.10
C ALA A 154 -15.81 -8.16 3.52
N LEU A 155 -15.32 -9.03 4.38
CA LEU A 155 -14.76 -10.33 4.03
C LEU A 155 -15.92 -11.31 3.85
N PRO A 156 -16.03 -12.04 2.73
CA PRO A 156 -17.12 -12.99 2.47
C PRO A 156 -17.29 -14.08 3.51
#